data_e878cbd9dd16cd37778bc1ce6ef578ef
#
_entry.id   e878cbd9dd16cd37778bc1ce6ef578ef
#
_cell.length_a   1.000
_cell.length_b   1.000
_cell.length_c   1.000
_cell.angle_alpha   90.00
_cell.angle_beta   90.00
_cell.angle_gamma   90.00
#
_symmetry.space_group_name_H-M   'P 1'
#
loop_
_entity.id
_entity.type
_entity.pdbx_description
1 polymer ?
#
loop_
_entity_poly.entity_id
_entity_poly.type
_entity_poly.pdbx_seq_one_letter_code
_entity_poly.pdbx_strand_id
1 'polypeptide(L)'
;MSSSNRRTRISRRTATALATMSVVAAVAATAPGMANAVSGSSSAARHSVAQTRDAETAGTAPNLRVKAANGITYQYRRFGHPGAGSVPLVFLQHFRGTLDSWDPKLIDTIAAKREVVLVDNVGVGGSTGTTPSTVQQMALDAIDFIDALKLPRYDVFGFSLGGEVAQEVALRRPWQVRRVVLAATGPQGGVDQRASDPGILQRTLKDNPGPEDYLFLFFKNTASSQAAGGEFLQRLGERTTDHDAPSSLATRDHQLTAWSDWGVTDKSKLVRLKALFQPTLVADGESDILMPAKNSHLLATYLPDARLHIYPDAGHGFLYQYAVKFGTEVNTFLDR
;
A
#
# COMPACT_ATOMS: atom_id res chain seq x y z
N MET A 1 -20.37 -61.56 -14.48
CA MET A 1 -19.11 -62.30 -14.17
C MET A 1 -18.11 -61.27 -13.71
N SER A 2 -17.96 -61.26 -12.40
CA SER A 2 -16.75 -61.40 -11.56
C SER A 2 -15.79 -60.24 -11.67
N SER A 3 -15.88 -59.22 -10.83
CA SER A 3 -15.24 -58.97 -9.50
C SER A 3 -13.72 -59.05 -9.49
N SER A 4 -13.06 -57.94 -9.23
CA SER A 4 -11.85 -57.96 -8.36
C SER A 4 -11.58 -56.57 -7.76
N ASN A 5 -11.87 -56.47 -6.49
CA ASN A 5 -11.52 -55.40 -5.56
C ASN A 5 -10.07 -55.57 -5.11
N ARG A 6 -9.20 -54.57 -5.28
CA ARG A 6 -7.91 -54.53 -4.53
C ARG A 6 -7.86 -53.21 -3.73
N ARG A 7 -8.04 -53.39 -2.42
CA ARG A 7 -7.76 -52.37 -1.41
C ARG A 7 -6.26 -52.34 -1.15
N THR A 8 -5.62 -51.17 -1.34
CA THR A 8 -4.23 -50.96 -0.91
C THR A 8 -4.25 -50.22 0.43
N ARG A 9 -3.71 -50.88 1.45
CA ARG A 9 -3.46 -50.33 2.80
C ARG A 9 -2.31 -49.36 2.74
N ILE A 10 -2.52 -48.12 3.23
CA ILE A 10 -1.46 -47.16 3.52
C ILE A 10 -1.14 -47.22 5.00
N SER A 11 0.11 -47.58 5.31
CA SER A 11 0.66 -47.67 6.66
C SER A 11 0.93 -46.27 7.23
N ARG A 12 0.44 -46.05 8.45
CA ARG A 12 0.80 -44.90 9.28
C ARG A 12 2.21 -45.08 9.83
N ARG A 13 3.11 -44.14 9.56
CA ARG A 13 4.37 -44.00 10.31
C ARG A 13 4.24 -42.76 11.21
N THR A 14 4.23 -43.01 12.50
CA THR A 14 4.37 -42.06 13.59
C THR A 14 5.80 -41.49 13.61
N ALA A 15 5.96 -40.20 13.59
CA ALA A 15 7.22 -39.51 13.87
C ALA A 15 7.10 -38.84 15.23
N THR A 16 7.92 -39.28 16.16
CA THR A 16 8.07 -38.76 17.51
C THR A 16 9.03 -37.57 17.47
N ALA A 17 8.59 -36.41 17.91
CA ALA A 17 9.44 -35.22 18.11
C ALA A 17 9.90 -35.15 19.55
N LEU A 18 11.20 -35.15 19.77
CA LEU A 18 11.83 -34.87 21.06
C LEU A 18 11.85 -33.35 21.30
N ALA A 19 11.31 -32.94 22.44
CA ALA A 19 11.49 -31.61 22.96
C ALA A 19 12.66 -31.58 23.94
N THR A 20 13.65 -30.73 23.68
CA THR A 20 14.73 -30.42 24.64
C THR A 20 14.42 -29.12 25.37
N MET A 21 14.13 -29.22 26.65
CA MET A 21 14.05 -28.10 27.59
C MET A 21 15.47 -27.70 28.03
N SER A 22 15.82 -26.43 27.90
CA SER A 22 16.98 -25.83 28.58
C SER A 22 16.49 -24.91 29.69
N VAL A 23 16.81 -25.30 30.90
CA VAL A 23 16.61 -24.53 32.15
C VAL A 23 17.81 -23.62 32.32
N VAL A 24 17.61 -22.31 32.50
CA VAL A 24 18.62 -21.37 32.99
C VAL A 24 18.14 -20.83 34.36
N ALA A 25 18.93 -21.12 35.34
CA ALA A 25 18.70 -20.73 36.71
C ALA A 25 19.10 -19.25 36.93
N ALA A 26 18.21 -18.50 37.61
CA ALA A 26 18.50 -17.15 38.12
C ALA A 26 19.13 -17.26 39.50
N VAL A 27 20.28 -16.59 39.70
CA VAL A 27 20.87 -16.38 41.00
C VAL A 27 20.51 -14.96 41.48
N ALA A 28 19.80 -14.88 42.59
CA ALA A 28 19.53 -13.64 43.29
C ALA A 28 20.66 -13.38 44.32
N ALA A 29 21.20 -12.17 44.28
CA ALA A 29 22.09 -11.65 45.34
C ALA A 29 21.41 -10.47 46.03
N THR A 30 21.13 -10.63 47.33
CA THR A 30 20.66 -9.60 48.25
C THR A 30 21.85 -9.02 49.05
N ALA A 31 21.92 -7.71 49.20
CA ALA A 31 22.63 -7.06 50.31
C ALA A 31 21.96 -5.73 50.68
N PRO A 32 21.86 -5.37 51.94
CA PRO A 32 21.19 -4.17 52.43
C PRO A 32 22.19 -3.05 52.78
N GLY A 33 21.74 -1.80 52.73
CA GLY A 33 22.61 -0.68 53.18
C GLY A 33 21.93 0.68 53.17
N MET A 34 21.35 1.02 54.28
CA MET A 34 21.25 2.31 54.99
C MET A 34 20.98 3.63 54.26
N ALA A 35 19.94 4.28 54.77
CA ALA A 35 19.51 5.65 54.55
C ALA A 35 20.54 6.70 55.02
N ASN A 36 20.61 7.80 54.26
CA ASN A 36 20.89 9.13 54.80
C ASN A 36 20.13 10.19 54.02
N ALA A 37 19.25 10.88 54.71
CA ALA A 37 18.53 12.03 54.19
C ALA A 37 19.45 13.26 54.21
N VAL A 38 19.61 13.93 53.08
CA VAL A 38 20.09 15.30 52.99
C VAL A 38 19.12 16.09 52.12
N SER A 39 18.41 16.99 52.77
CA SER A 39 17.59 18.02 52.14
C SER A 39 18.51 19.04 51.47
N GLY A 40 18.42 19.11 50.15
CA GLY A 40 19.07 20.13 49.33
C GLY A 40 18.16 20.54 48.21
N SER A 41 17.52 21.70 48.36
CA SER A 41 16.80 22.36 47.27
C SER A 41 17.78 22.80 46.17
N SER A 42 17.78 22.10 45.04
CA SER A 42 18.39 22.60 43.82
C SER A 42 17.36 22.56 42.70
N SER A 43 17.08 23.75 42.17
CA SER A 43 16.34 23.98 40.96
C SER A 43 17.01 23.21 39.82
N ALA A 44 16.56 21.99 39.58
CA ALA A 44 17.00 21.21 38.44
C ALA A 44 16.34 21.81 37.18
N ALA A 45 17.12 22.58 36.42
CA ALA A 45 16.82 22.93 35.04
C ALA A 45 16.49 21.64 34.31
N ARG A 46 15.24 21.48 33.89
CA ARG A 46 14.83 20.39 32.99
C ARG A 46 15.46 20.65 31.65
N HIS A 47 16.67 20.15 31.45
CA HIS A 47 17.21 19.93 30.12
C HIS A 47 16.35 18.79 29.52
N SER A 48 15.35 19.16 28.74
CA SER A 48 14.75 18.22 27.80
C SER A 48 15.87 17.85 26.81
N VAL A 49 16.50 16.71 27.02
CA VAL A 49 17.25 16.05 25.97
C VAL A 49 16.21 15.67 24.93
N ALA A 50 16.04 16.55 23.91
CA ALA A 50 15.41 16.17 22.68
C ALA A 50 16.30 15.05 22.11
N GLN A 51 15.95 13.80 22.37
CA GLN A 51 16.44 12.70 21.58
C GLN A 51 16.07 13.05 20.14
N THR A 52 17.05 13.36 19.32
CA THR A 52 16.92 13.32 17.88
C THR A 52 16.54 11.87 17.56
N ARG A 53 15.23 11.60 17.46
CA ARG A 53 14.77 10.37 16.84
C ARG A 53 15.34 10.40 15.44
N ASP A 54 16.14 9.42 15.08
CA ASP A 54 16.51 9.21 13.69
C ASP A 54 15.22 9.27 12.89
N ALA A 55 15.24 10.02 11.78
CA ALA A 55 14.03 10.26 11.01
C ALA A 55 13.46 8.91 10.54
N GLU A 56 12.22 8.61 10.92
CA GLU A 56 11.55 7.37 10.50
C GLU A 56 11.44 7.35 8.97
N THR A 57 11.79 6.20 8.38
CA THR A 57 11.73 5.94 6.93
C THR A 57 10.72 4.83 6.63
N ALA A 58 10.43 4.57 5.36
CA ALA A 58 9.61 3.44 4.96
C ALA A 58 10.13 2.10 5.49
N GLY A 59 11.47 1.97 5.60
CA GLY A 59 12.13 0.77 6.13
C GLY A 59 12.08 0.63 7.66
N THR A 60 11.92 1.74 8.41
CA THR A 60 12.05 1.74 9.88
C THR A 60 10.79 2.15 10.63
N ALA A 61 9.81 2.79 9.97
CA ALA A 61 8.56 3.21 10.58
C ALA A 61 7.81 2.02 11.20
N PRO A 62 7.34 2.13 12.46
CA PRO A 62 6.66 1.04 13.14
C PRO A 62 5.28 0.78 12.54
N ASN A 63 4.83 -0.49 12.61
CA ASN A 63 3.46 -0.84 12.33
C ASN A 63 2.56 -0.40 13.48
N LEU A 64 1.64 0.51 13.20
CA LEU A 64 0.64 1.04 14.12
C LEU A 64 -0.71 0.37 13.88
N ARG A 65 -1.62 0.46 14.85
CA ARG A 65 -2.97 -0.10 14.73
C ARG A 65 -4.02 0.89 15.20
N VAL A 66 -5.15 0.95 14.50
CA VAL A 66 -6.33 1.72 14.89
C VAL A 66 -7.59 0.91 14.66
N LYS A 67 -8.52 0.93 15.62
CA LYS A 67 -9.85 0.34 15.48
C LYS A 67 -10.81 1.40 14.96
N ALA A 68 -11.46 1.13 13.84
CA ALA A 68 -12.44 2.02 13.22
C ALA A 68 -13.89 1.67 13.63
N ALA A 69 -14.83 2.53 13.27
CA ALA A 69 -16.25 2.40 13.61
C ALA A 69 -16.91 1.17 12.99
N ASN A 70 -16.41 0.72 11.82
CA ASN A 70 -16.86 -0.52 11.17
C ASN A 70 -16.39 -1.80 11.89
N GLY A 71 -15.71 -1.68 13.03
CA GLY A 71 -15.21 -2.79 13.84
C GLY A 71 -13.87 -3.37 13.38
N ILE A 72 -13.35 -2.93 12.24
CA ILE A 72 -12.07 -3.35 11.69
C ILE A 72 -10.92 -2.70 12.47
N THR A 73 -9.88 -3.49 12.74
CA THR A 73 -8.60 -2.98 13.24
C THR A 73 -7.65 -2.91 12.07
N TYR A 74 -7.31 -1.70 11.65
CA TYR A 74 -6.39 -1.44 10.55
C TYR A 74 -4.96 -1.40 11.04
N GLN A 75 -4.04 -2.00 10.27
CA GLN A 75 -2.61 -1.80 10.40
C GLN A 75 -2.16 -0.72 9.43
N TYR A 76 -1.29 0.19 9.90
CA TYR A 76 -0.83 1.31 9.10
C TYR A 76 0.56 1.79 9.55
N ARG A 77 1.23 2.58 8.72
CA ARG A 77 2.45 3.35 9.08
C ARG A 77 2.16 4.83 8.88
N ARG A 78 2.71 5.66 9.76
CA ARG A 78 2.53 7.11 9.71
C ARG A 78 3.82 7.79 10.12
N PHE A 79 4.44 8.50 9.20
CA PHE A 79 5.76 9.12 9.40
C PHE A 79 5.99 10.24 8.37
N GLY A 80 7.19 10.86 8.42
CA GLY A 80 7.61 11.90 7.48
C GLY A 80 7.72 13.27 8.11
N HIS A 81 8.09 14.27 7.30
CA HIS A 81 8.39 15.63 7.73
C HIS A 81 7.41 16.63 7.14
N PRO A 82 6.27 16.91 7.82
CA PRO A 82 5.28 17.83 7.29
C PRO A 82 5.82 19.27 7.24
N GLY A 83 5.82 19.86 6.05
CA GLY A 83 6.04 21.28 5.86
C GLY A 83 4.87 22.10 6.43
N ALA A 84 5.08 23.40 6.67
CA ALA A 84 4.05 24.29 7.16
C ALA A 84 2.84 24.32 6.20
N GLY A 85 1.64 24.07 6.72
CA GLY A 85 0.40 24.05 5.95
C GLY A 85 0.18 22.78 5.09
N SER A 86 1.08 21.79 5.13
CA SER A 86 0.84 20.51 4.48
C SER A 86 -0.22 19.71 5.25
N VAL A 87 -0.95 18.85 4.53
CA VAL A 87 -1.86 17.87 5.12
C VAL A 87 -1.30 16.48 4.90
N PRO A 88 -1.71 15.46 5.70
CA PRO A 88 -1.27 14.09 5.51
C PRO A 88 -1.64 13.58 4.11
N LEU A 89 -0.76 12.78 3.52
CA LEU A 89 -1.01 12.04 2.27
C LEU A 89 -1.32 10.59 2.60
N VAL A 90 -2.55 10.17 2.32
CA VAL A 90 -3.01 8.79 2.54
C VAL A 90 -2.79 7.97 1.28
N PHE A 91 -2.11 6.84 1.40
CA PHE A 91 -1.75 5.94 0.31
C PHE A 91 -2.69 4.75 0.26
N LEU A 92 -3.28 4.51 -0.91
CA LEU A 92 -4.15 3.37 -1.21
C LEU A 92 -3.44 2.43 -2.19
N GLN A 93 -3.28 1.19 -1.76
CA GLN A 93 -2.39 0.20 -2.37
C GLN A 93 -3.01 -0.50 -3.59
N HIS A 94 -2.15 -1.03 -4.46
CA HIS A 94 -2.51 -1.83 -5.62
C HIS A 94 -3.06 -3.21 -5.24
N PHE A 95 -3.50 -3.96 -6.25
CA PHE A 95 -3.96 -5.34 -6.13
C PHE A 95 -2.99 -6.21 -5.35
N ARG A 96 -3.46 -6.88 -4.29
CA ARG A 96 -2.71 -7.73 -3.35
C ARG A 96 -1.59 -7.04 -2.56
N GLY A 97 -1.36 -5.76 -2.76
CA GLY A 97 -0.29 -5.03 -2.08
C GLY A 97 -0.54 -4.85 -0.57
N THR A 98 0.52 -4.99 0.21
CA THR A 98 0.61 -4.74 1.66
C THR A 98 1.40 -3.46 1.93
N LEU A 99 1.60 -3.08 3.19
CA LEU A 99 2.50 -1.98 3.58
C LEU A 99 3.92 -2.15 3.01
N ASP A 100 4.39 -3.40 2.86
CA ASP A 100 5.74 -3.72 2.38
C ASP A 100 5.85 -3.75 0.85
N SER A 101 4.74 -3.54 0.13
CA SER A 101 4.75 -3.47 -1.34
C SER A 101 5.04 -2.08 -1.88
N TRP A 102 5.15 -1.06 -1.03
CA TRP A 102 5.57 0.28 -1.43
C TRP A 102 7.10 0.37 -1.54
N ASP A 103 7.59 0.94 -2.64
CA ASP A 103 9.02 1.22 -2.82
C ASP A 103 9.52 2.21 -1.75
N PRO A 104 10.44 1.83 -0.86
CA PRO A 104 11.00 2.73 0.15
C PRO A 104 11.52 4.04 -0.44
N LYS A 105 12.18 3.98 -1.60
CA LYS A 105 12.76 5.15 -2.28
C LYS A 105 11.69 6.16 -2.72
N LEU A 106 10.53 5.68 -3.19
CA LEU A 106 9.40 6.55 -3.53
C LEU A 106 8.82 7.20 -2.28
N ILE A 107 8.51 6.37 -1.28
CA ILE A 107 7.85 6.83 -0.05
C ILE A 107 8.74 7.81 0.71
N ASP A 108 10.03 7.52 0.87
CA ASP A 108 10.95 8.40 1.58
C ASP A 108 11.19 9.73 0.83
N THR A 109 11.20 9.71 -0.51
CA THR A 109 11.24 10.94 -1.31
C THR A 109 10.02 11.83 -1.03
N ILE A 110 8.84 11.25 -0.88
CA ILE A 110 7.61 11.98 -0.57
C ILE A 110 7.61 12.41 0.90
N ALA A 111 7.95 11.50 1.81
CA ALA A 111 7.96 11.71 3.26
C ALA A 111 8.97 12.78 3.71
N ALA A 112 9.99 13.06 2.91
CA ALA A 112 10.95 14.13 3.17
C ALA A 112 10.30 15.53 3.27
N LYS A 113 9.07 15.72 2.74
CA LYS A 113 8.38 17.03 2.73
C LYS A 113 6.97 17.00 3.29
N ARG A 114 6.43 15.82 3.65
CA ARG A 114 5.07 15.69 4.16
C ARG A 114 4.88 14.46 5.02
N GLU A 115 3.82 14.46 5.80
CA GLU A 115 3.39 13.28 6.51
C GLU A 115 2.76 12.29 5.53
N VAL A 116 3.19 11.04 5.56
CA VAL A 116 2.64 9.93 4.79
C VAL A 116 1.91 8.96 5.71
N VAL A 117 0.78 8.44 5.23
CA VAL A 117 -0.03 7.44 5.91
C VAL A 117 -0.23 6.27 4.95
N LEU A 118 0.45 5.17 5.21
CA LEU A 118 0.32 3.91 4.45
C LEU A 118 -0.64 3.00 5.22
N VAL A 119 -1.53 2.30 4.56
CA VAL A 119 -2.51 1.41 5.21
C VAL A 119 -2.60 0.06 4.51
N ASP A 120 -2.73 -1.00 5.30
CA ASP A 120 -3.22 -2.29 4.84
C ASP A 120 -4.73 -2.23 4.68
N ASN A 121 -5.22 -2.57 3.50
CA ASN A 121 -6.65 -2.67 3.25
C ASN A 121 -7.31 -3.74 4.14
N VAL A 122 -8.64 -3.72 4.28
CA VAL A 122 -9.40 -4.74 5.03
C VAL A 122 -9.05 -6.15 4.54
N GLY A 123 -8.65 -7.03 5.46
CA GLY A 123 -8.28 -8.42 5.18
C GLY A 123 -6.91 -8.59 4.49
N VAL A 124 -6.08 -7.55 4.50
CA VAL A 124 -4.72 -7.55 3.93
C VAL A 124 -3.71 -7.31 5.05
N GLY A 125 -2.53 -7.92 4.96
CA GLY A 125 -1.42 -7.73 5.90
C GLY A 125 -1.87 -7.92 7.34
N GLY A 126 -1.67 -6.89 8.17
CA GLY A 126 -2.06 -6.90 9.58
C GLY A 126 -3.46 -6.35 9.87
N SER A 127 -4.23 -5.92 8.86
CA SER A 127 -5.61 -5.46 9.02
C SER A 127 -6.59 -6.62 9.12
N THR A 128 -7.56 -6.50 10.04
CA THR A 128 -8.59 -7.53 10.25
C THR A 128 -9.71 -7.47 9.20
N GLY A 129 -10.63 -8.42 9.27
CA GLY A 129 -11.82 -8.49 8.44
C GLY A 129 -11.64 -9.31 7.17
N THR A 130 -12.59 -9.17 6.25
CA THR A 130 -12.60 -9.85 4.95
C THR A 130 -12.55 -8.82 3.85
N THR A 131 -11.62 -8.96 2.91
CA THR A 131 -11.48 -8.05 1.77
C THR A 131 -12.78 -7.96 0.98
N PRO A 132 -13.33 -6.76 0.74
CA PRO A 132 -14.56 -6.61 -0.04
C PRO A 132 -14.31 -6.87 -1.54
N SER A 133 -15.39 -7.22 -2.25
CA SER A 133 -15.35 -7.53 -3.69
C SER A 133 -15.84 -6.38 -4.57
N THR A 134 -15.92 -5.15 -4.05
CA THR A 134 -16.28 -3.95 -4.81
C THR A 134 -15.39 -2.78 -4.43
N VAL A 135 -15.02 -1.94 -5.41
CA VAL A 135 -14.25 -0.72 -5.19
C VAL A 135 -15.00 0.25 -4.27
N GLN A 136 -16.32 0.31 -4.38
CA GLN A 136 -17.17 1.17 -3.55
C GLN A 136 -17.06 0.80 -2.06
N GLN A 137 -17.09 -0.50 -1.73
CA GLN A 137 -16.93 -0.92 -0.33
C GLN A 137 -15.49 -0.70 0.16
N MET A 138 -14.48 -0.97 -0.67
CA MET A 138 -13.08 -0.65 -0.34
C MET A 138 -12.90 0.84 -0.01
N ALA A 139 -13.61 1.72 -0.72
CA ALA A 139 -13.57 3.16 -0.45
C ALA A 139 -14.26 3.53 0.86
N LEU A 140 -15.38 2.89 1.20
CA LEU A 140 -16.03 3.09 2.51
C LEU A 140 -15.12 2.64 3.64
N ASP A 141 -14.45 1.50 3.50
CA ASP A 141 -13.51 0.99 4.48
C ASP A 141 -12.29 1.92 4.63
N ALA A 142 -11.76 2.46 3.54
CA ALA A 142 -10.69 3.46 3.57
C ALA A 142 -11.12 4.75 4.28
N ILE A 143 -12.37 5.18 4.08
CA ILE A 143 -12.97 6.33 4.76
C ILE A 143 -13.08 6.06 6.27
N ASP A 144 -13.57 4.88 6.67
CA ASP A 144 -13.67 4.50 8.08
C ASP A 144 -12.29 4.49 8.78
N PHE A 145 -11.25 4.03 8.07
CA PHE A 145 -9.86 4.13 8.54
C PHE A 145 -9.43 5.59 8.74
N ILE A 146 -9.65 6.44 7.72
CA ILE A 146 -9.26 7.86 7.75
C ILE A 146 -10.00 8.60 8.89
N ASP A 147 -11.29 8.32 9.06
CA ASP A 147 -12.12 8.88 10.13
C ASP A 147 -11.62 8.42 11.52
N ALA A 148 -11.15 7.17 11.66
CA ALA A 148 -10.55 6.66 12.90
C ALA A 148 -9.23 7.37 13.25
N LEU A 149 -8.47 7.83 12.26
CA LEU A 149 -7.28 8.65 12.44
C LEU A 149 -7.62 10.13 12.74
N LYS A 150 -8.90 10.52 12.67
CA LYS A 150 -9.40 11.90 12.87
C LYS A 150 -8.70 12.91 11.95
N LEU A 151 -8.51 12.58 10.68
CA LEU A 151 -7.94 13.46 9.68
C LEU A 151 -9.04 14.35 9.08
N PRO A 152 -9.15 15.63 9.47
CA PRO A 152 -10.21 16.51 8.99
C PRO A 152 -10.02 16.95 7.54
N ARG A 153 -8.76 16.92 7.06
CA ARG A 153 -8.36 17.25 5.70
C ARG A 153 -7.09 16.48 5.34
N TYR A 154 -7.03 15.92 4.14
CA TYR A 154 -5.94 15.08 3.67
C TYR A 154 -5.84 15.08 2.14
N ASP A 155 -4.70 14.65 1.63
CA ASP A 155 -4.50 14.29 0.23
C ASP A 155 -4.60 12.77 0.08
N VAL A 156 -4.94 12.29 -1.11
CA VAL A 156 -5.04 10.85 -1.40
C VAL A 156 -4.12 10.50 -2.56
N PHE A 157 -3.33 9.46 -2.38
CA PHE A 157 -2.52 8.81 -3.41
C PHE A 157 -3.07 7.41 -3.65
N GLY A 158 -3.53 7.12 -4.86
CA GLY A 158 -3.98 5.78 -5.25
C GLY A 158 -3.14 5.22 -6.38
N PHE A 159 -2.64 3.99 -6.19
CA PHE A 159 -1.92 3.25 -7.21
C PHE A 159 -2.75 2.08 -7.71
N SER A 160 -2.93 1.95 -9.03
CA SER A 160 -3.66 0.83 -9.65
C SER A 160 -5.09 0.70 -9.07
N LEU A 161 -5.49 -0.44 -8.51
CA LEU A 161 -6.75 -0.64 -7.78
C LEU A 161 -6.95 0.45 -6.70
N GLY A 162 -5.88 0.84 -6.00
CA GLY A 162 -5.94 1.94 -5.04
C GLY A 162 -6.31 3.28 -5.66
N GLY A 163 -6.00 3.49 -6.95
CA GLY A 163 -6.43 4.66 -7.71
C GLY A 163 -7.93 4.66 -8.04
N GLU A 164 -8.51 3.49 -8.24
CA GLU A 164 -9.97 3.31 -8.37
C GLU A 164 -10.66 3.65 -7.03
N VAL A 165 -10.11 3.15 -5.92
CA VAL A 165 -10.57 3.46 -4.56
C VAL A 165 -10.42 4.95 -4.24
N ALA A 166 -9.30 5.58 -4.63
CA ALA A 166 -9.05 7.01 -4.41
C ALA A 166 -10.09 7.90 -5.10
N GLN A 167 -10.55 7.54 -6.30
CA GLN A 167 -11.63 8.24 -7.00
C GLN A 167 -12.93 8.19 -6.19
N GLU A 168 -13.30 7.00 -5.66
CA GLU A 168 -14.49 6.84 -4.81
C GLU A 168 -14.38 7.62 -3.49
N VAL A 169 -13.22 7.60 -2.84
CA VAL A 169 -12.97 8.38 -1.62
C VAL A 169 -13.13 9.88 -1.90
N ALA A 170 -12.52 10.39 -2.98
CA ALA A 170 -12.60 11.80 -3.34
C ALA A 170 -14.03 12.25 -3.67
N LEU A 171 -14.82 11.41 -4.37
CA LEU A 171 -16.23 11.68 -4.68
C LEU A 171 -17.11 11.68 -3.42
N ARG A 172 -16.81 10.85 -2.41
CA ARG A 172 -17.58 10.72 -1.17
C ARG A 172 -17.18 11.71 -0.08
N ARG A 173 -15.95 12.21 -0.12
CA ARG A 173 -15.37 13.15 0.85
C ARG A 173 -14.84 14.42 0.16
N PRO A 174 -15.67 15.10 -0.65
CA PRO A 174 -15.21 16.17 -1.55
C PRO A 174 -14.58 17.36 -0.81
N TRP A 175 -14.97 17.61 0.44
CA TRP A 175 -14.46 18.74 1.23
C TRP A 175 -13.28 18.38 2.13
N GLN A 176 -13.05 17.08 2.38
CA GLN A 176 -11.93 16.59 3.19
C GLN A 176 -10.71 16.26 2.32
N VAL A 177 -10.93 15.70 1.12
CA VAL A 177 -9.86 15.47 0.15
C VAL A 177 -9.47 16.77 -0.53
N ARG A 178 -8.22 17.19 -0.32
CA ARG A 178 -7.69 18.45 -0.86
C ARG A 178 -7.18 18.27 -2.30
N ARG A 179 -6.37 17.22 -2.54
CA ARG A 179 -5.79 16.86 -3.83
C ARG A 179 -5.74 15.34 -3.99
N VAL A 180 -5.69 14.91 -5.24
CA VAL A 180 -5.65 13.47 -5.59
C VAL A 180 -4.46 13.19 -6.49
N VAL A 181 -3.75 12.09 -6.22
CA VAL A 181 -2.73 11.52 -7.11
C VAL A 181 -3.22 10.15 -7.58
N LEU A 182 -3.37 10.00 -8.88
CA LEU A 182 -3.81 8.77 -9.54
C LEU A 182 -2.65 8.21 -10.36
N ALA A 183 -2.06 7.12 -9.89
CA ALA A 183 -0.90 6.48 -10.51
C ALA A 183 -1.30 5.14 -11.14
N ALA A 184 -1.02 4.96 -12.45
CA ALA A 184 -1.26 3.73 -13.21
C ALA A 184 -2.63 3.12 -12.95
N THR A 185 -3.69 3.90 -13.17
CA THR A 185 -5.08 3.53 -12.88
C THR A 185 -6.03 4.02 -13.97
N GLY A 186 -7.29 3.61 -13.89
CA GLY A 186 -8.29 4.01 -14.86
C GLY A 186 -9.62 4.41 -14.22
N PRO A 187 -10.49 5.09 -14.98
CA PRO A 187 -11.83 5.46 -14.53
C PRO A 187 -12.76 4.25 -14.51
N GLN A 188 -13.81 4.30 -13.70
CA GLN A 188 -14.90 3.34 -13.82
C GLN A 188 -15.50 3.45 -15.24
N GLY A 189 -15.64 2.29 -15.90
CA GLY A 189 -16.17 2.24 -17.27
C GLY A 189 -15.17 2.61 -18.35
N GLY A 190 -13.88 2.71 -18.04
CA GLY A 190 -12.78 2.92 -18.98
C GLY A 190 -12.67 1.82 -20.03
N VAL A 191 -11.61 1.85 -20.82
CA VAL A 191 -11.44 0.93 -21.95
C VAL A 191 -10.27 -0.03 -21.72
N ASP A 192 -10.48 -1.31 -22.03
CA ASP A 192 -9.46 -2.36 -21.96
C ASP A 192 -8.70 -2.41 -20.61
N GLN A 193 -9.40 -2.14 -19.52
CA GLN A 193 -8.85 -2.24 -18.15
C GLN A 193 -8.80 -3.69 -17.63
N ARG A 194 -9.18 -4.65 -18.47
CA ARG A 194 -9.10 -6.07 -18.16
C ARG A 194 -7.86 -6.63 -18.82
N ALA A 195 -7.12 -7.45 -18.09
CA ALA A 195 -6.08 -8.25 -18.67
C ALA A 195 -6.71 -9.22 -19.68
N SER A 196 -6.62 -8.89 -20.96
CA SER A 196 -7.10 -9.75 -22.05
C SER A 196 -6.01 -10.71 -22.51
N ASP A 197 -4.75 -10.43 -22.22
CA ASP A 197 -3.61 -11.28 -22.53
C ASP A 197 -3.56 -12.47 -21.57
N PRO A 198 -3.56 -13.73 -22.06
CA PRO A 198 -3.48 -14.92 -21.20
C PRO A 198 -2.23 -14.96 -20.32
N GLY A 199 -1.11 -14.43 -20.78
CA GLY A 199 0.14 -14.37 -20.02
C GLY A 199 0.04 -13.41 -18.82
N ILE A 200 -0.66 -12.28 -19.00
CA ILE A 200 -0.94 -11.32 -17.92
C ILE A 200 -1.83 -11.98 -16.87
N LEU A 201 -2.95 -12.55 -17.29
CA LEU A 201 -3.91 -13.17 -16.38
C LEU A 201 -3.29 -14.33 -15.61
N GLN A 202 -2.52 -15.20 -16.29
CA GLN A 202 -1.83 -16.32 -15.66
C GLN A 202 -0.89 -15.87 -14.53
N ARG A 203 -0.12 -14.77 -14.75
CA ARG A 203 0.80 -14.25 -13.73
C ARG A 203 0.07 -13.54 -12.59
N THR A 204 -0.95 -12.74 -12.92
CA THR A 204 -1.78 -12.05 -11.93
C THR A 204 -2.48 -13.01 -10.97
N LEU A 205 -2.89 -14.19 -11.46
CA LEU A 205 -3.61 -15.21 -10.71
C LEU A 205 -2.71 -16.25 -10.01
N LYS A 206 -1.40 -16.16 -10.14
CA LYS A 206 -0.49 -17.07 -9.38
C LYS A 206 -0.78 -16.97 -7.88
N ASP A 207 -0.76 -18.11 -7.20
CA ASP A 207 -0.91 -18.17 -5.75
C ASP A 207 0.24 -17.41 -5.07
N ASN A 208 1.46 -17.63 -5.54
CA ASN A 208 2.69 -16.99 -5.07
C ASN A 208 3.45 -16.41 -6.27
N PRO A 209 3.18 -15.13 -6.64
CA PRO A 209 3.94 -14.47 -7.70
C PRO A 209 5.40 -14.27 -7.27
N GLY A 210 6.32 -14.59 -8.16
CA GLY A 210 7.76 -14.42 -7.94
C GLY A 210 8.30 -13.09 -8.53
N PRO A 211 9.60 -12.84 -8.34
CA PRO A 211 10.26 -11.65 -8.90
C PRO A 211 10.03 -11.48 -10.42
N GLU A 212 10.07 -12.58 -11.17
CA GLU A 212 9.86 -12.57 -12.61
C GLU A 212 8.43 -12.16 -13.01
N ASP A 213 7.44 -12.41 -12.16
CA ASP A 213 6.06 -11.96 -12.39
C ASP A 213 5.92 -10.46 -12.19
N TYR A 214 6.56 -9.92 -11.14
CA TYR A 214 6.63 -8.46 -10.93
C TYR A 214 7.36 -7.76 -12.08
N LEU A 215 8.51 -8.28 -12.52
CA LEU A 215 9.25 -7.73 -13.66
C LEU A 215 8.40 -7.72 -14.94
N PHE A 216 7.67 -8.79 -15.21
CA PHE A 216 6.80 -8.90 -16.39
C PHE A 216 5.59 -7.94 -16.29
N LEU A 217 4.90 -7.92 -15.15
CA LEU A 217 3.65 -7.17 -15.00
C LEU A 217 3.88 -5.65 -14.84
N PHE A 218 4.97 -5.25 -14.19
CA PHE A 218 5.20 -3.88 -13.78
C PHE A 218 6.19 -3.12 -14.66
N PHE A 219 7.11 -3.80 -15.33
CA PHE A 219 8.21 -3.15 -16.04
C PHE A 219 8.19 -3.53 -17.53
N LYS A 220 8.45 -2.53 -18.37
CA LYS A 220 8.57 -2.74 -19.81
C LYS A 220 9.73 -3.70 -20.11
N ASN A 221 9.60 -4.52 -21.15
CA ASN A 221 10.65 -5.45 -21.57
C ASN A 221 11.77 -4.73 -22.35
N THR A 222 12.42 -3.77 -21.68
CA THR A 222 13.65 -3.10 -22.14
C THR A 222 14.73 -3.25 -21.09
N ALA A 223 16.00 -3.18 -21.47
CA ALA A 223 17.11 -3.35 -20.54
C ALA A 223 17.05 -2.35 -19.39
N SER A 224 16.73 -1.09 -19.66
CA SER A 224 16.61 -0.01 -18.67
C SER A 224 15.48 -0.25 -17.68
N SER A 225 14.28 -0.60 -18.18
CA SER A 225 13.10 -0.82 -17.34
C SER A 225 13.26 -2.08 -16.48
N GLN A 226 13.81 -3.17 -17.04
CA GLN A 226 14.06 -4.42 -16.30
C GLN A 226 15.15 -4.22 -15.23
N ALA A 227 16.21 -3.45 -15.50
CA ALA A 227 17.22 -3.12 -14.51
C ALA A 227 16.62 -2.31 -13.33
N ALA A 228 15.79 -1.30 -13.63
CA ALA A 228 15.08 -0.53 -12.60
C ALA A 228 14.12 -1.40 -11.79
N GLY A 229 13.49 -2.39 -12.42
CA GLY A 229 12.67 -3.40 -11.74
C GLY A 229 13.48 -4.27 -10.79
N GLY A 230 14.67 -4.71 -11.19
CA GLY A 230 15.59 -5.43 -10.32
C GLY A 230 16.00 -4.61 -9.09
N GLU A 231 16.33 -3.33 -9.28
CA GLU A 231 16.63 -2.41 -8.17
C GLU A 231 15.43 -2.21 -7.23
N PHE A 232 14.22 -2.07 -7.76
CA PHE A 232 12.99 -2.00 -6.96
C PHE A 232 12.82 -3.24 -6.09
N LEU A 233 12.96 -4.45 -6.66
CA LEU A 233 12.84 -5.69 -5.91
C LEU A 233 13.89 -5.82 -4.79
N GLN A 234 15.11 -5.31 -5.02
CA GLN A 234 16.13 -5.24 -3.96
C GLN A 234 15.70 -4.32 -2.82
N ARG A 235 15.17 -3.12 -3.14
CA ARG A 235 14.70 -2.18 -2.12
C ARG A 235 13.54 -2.69 -1.28
N LEU A 236 12.64 -3.53 -1.84
CA LEU A 236 11.59 -4.19 -1.04
C LEU A 236 12.15 -5.09 0.06
N GLY A 237 13.38 -5.59 -0.08
CA GLY A 237 14.09 -6.39 0.93
C GLY A 237 14.82 -5.57 2.00
N GLU A 238 14.82 -4.24 1.93
CA GLU A 238 15.54 -3.38 2.90
C GLU A 238 14.90 -3.37 4.29
N ARG A 239 13.58 -3.53 4.37
CA ARG A 239 12.90 -3.70 5.64
C ARG A 239 13.17 -5.11 6.18
N THR A 240 13.62 -5.22 7.43
CA THR A 240 14.05 -6.51 8.05
C THR A 240 13.17 -6.93 9.22
N THR A 241 12.22 -6.10 9.65
CA THR A 241 11.36 -6.35 10.82
C THR A 241 9.90 -6.02 10.50
N ASP A 242 8.97 -6.63 11.23
CA ASP A 242 7.53 -6.37 11.14
C ASP A 242 6.99 -6.49 9.71
N HIS A 243 7.42 -7.54 8.98
CA HIS A 243 6.91 -7.84 7.65
C HIS A 243 5.46 -8.31 7.68
N ASP A 244 4.71 -7.86 6.68
CA ASP A 244 3.37 -8.38 6.46
C ASP A 244 3.40 -9.78 5.84
N ALA A 245 2.43 -10.61 6.21
CA ALA A 245 2.16 -11.83 5.49
C ALA A 245 1.65 -11.49 4.06
N PRO A 246 1.99 -12.29 3.06
CA PRO A 246 1.39 -12.16 1.72
C PRO A 246 -0.14 -12.18 1.79
N SER A 247 -0.80 -11.40 0.92
CA SER A 247 -2.26 -11.40 0.86
C SER A 247 -2.80 -12.78 0.49
N SER A 248 -3.93 -13.15 1.12
CA SER A 248 -4.58 -14.44 0.93
C SER A 248 -5.13 -14.62 -0.49
N LEU A 249 -5.43 -15.87 -0.88
CA LEU A 249 -6.10 -16.17 -2.14
C LEU A 249 -7.54 -15.62 -2.15
N ALA A 250 -8.22 -15.59 -1.01
CA ALA A 250 -9.53 -14.96 -0.89
C ALA A 250 -9.45 -13.45 -1.16
N THR A 251 -8.43 -12.76 -0.64
CA THR A 251 -8.14 -11.36 -0.96
C THR A 251 -7.93 -11.17 -2.45
N ARG A 252 -7.09 -12.02 -3.08
CA ARG A 252 -6.86 -12.00 -4.54
C ARG A 252 -8.17 -12.06 -5.30
N ASP A 253 -9.03 -13.03 -4.99
CA ASP A 253 -10.26 -13.30 -5.74
C ASP A 253 -11.30 -12.19 -5.56
N HIS A 254 -11.43 -11.64 -4.34
CA HIS A 254 -12.31 -10.51 -4.08
C HIS A 254 -11.82 -9.23 -4.78
N GLN A 255 -10.52 -8.92 -4.70
CA GLN A 255 -9.96 -7.75 -5.40
C GLN A 255 -10.04 -7.91 -6.92
N LEU A 256 -9.85 -9.13 -7.46
CA LEU A 256 -10.02 -9.41 -8.88
C LEU A 256 -11.46 -9.15 -9.33
N THR A 257 -12.43 -9.55 -8.51
CA THR A 257 -13.85 -9.27 -8.77
C THR A 257 -14.11 -7.76 -8.80
N ALA A 258 -13.62 -7.03 -7.79
CA ALA A 258 -13.77 -5.57 -7.72
C ALA A 258 -13.15 -4.85 -8.93
N TRP A 259 -11.92 -5.20 -9.28
CA TRP A 259 -11.22 -4.66 -10.45
C TRP A 259 -11.92 -4.99 -11.77
N SER A 260 -12.38 -6.24 -11.92
CA SER A 260 -13.10 -6.67 -13.12
C SER A 260 -14.41 -5.92 -13.33
N ASP A 261 -15.17 -5.70 -12.26
CA ASP A 261 -16.45 -4.97 -12.29
C ASP A 261 -16.22 -3.47 -12.60
N TRP A 262 -15.19 -2.88 -12.02
CA TRP A 262 -14.81 -1.50 -12.30
C TRP A 262 -14.42 -1.30 -13.77
N GLY A 263 -13.65 -2.23 -14.31
CA GLY A 263 -13.13 -2.22 -15.68
C GLY A 263 -14.15 -2.62 -16.76
N VAL A 264 -15.43 -2.89 -16.43
CA VAL A 264 -16.48 -3.10 -17.48
C VAL A 264 -16.63 -1.83 -18.28
N THR A 265 -16.29 -1.88 -19.56
CA THR A 265 -16.35 -0.71 -20.45
C THR A 265 -17.77 -0.16 -20.52
N ASP A 266 -17.96 1.06 -20.06
CA ASP A 266 -19.22 1.80 -20.08
C ASP A 266 -18.93 3.31 -20.05
N LYS A 267 -18.91 3.93 -21.23
CA LYS A 267 -18.62 5.36 -21.38
C LYS A 267 -19.60 6.27 -20.62
N SER A 268 -20.80 5.80 -20.32
CA SER A 268 -21.79 6.59 -19.55
C SER A 268 -21.32 6.85 -18.11
N LYS A 269 -20.48 5.97 -17.57
CA LYS A 269 -19.91 6.12 -16.23
C LYS A 269 -18.82 7.18 -16.14
N LEU A 270 -18.19 7.56 -17.26
CA LEU A 270 -17.13 8.59 -17.27
C LEU A 270 -17.65 9.97 -16.83
N VAL A 271 -18.95 10.25 -16.99
CA VAL A 271 -19.53 11.54 -16.61
C VAL A 271 -19.38 11.82 -15.11
N ARG A 272 -19.30 10.79 -14.26
CA ARG A 272 -19.14 10.93 -12.81
C ARG A 272 -17.83 11.64 -12.42
N LEU A 273 -16.78 11.55 -13.25
CA LEU A 273 -15.50 12.21 -13.03
C LEU A 273 -15.62 13.73 -12.97
N LYS A 274 -16.65 14.32 -13.60
CA LYS A 274 -16.92 15.77 -13.52
C LYS A 274 -17.27 16.24 -12.10
N ALA A 275 -17.68 15.32 -11.21
CA ALA A 275 -17.93 15.62 -9.81
C ALA A 275 -16.69 15.53 -8.92
N LEU A 276 -15.56 15.02 -9.45
CA LEU A 276 -14.28 15.00 -8.76
C LEU A 276 -13.52 16.30 -9.12
N PHE A 277 -13.79 17.35 -8.36
CA PHE A 277 -13.29 18.70 -8.64
C PHE A 277 -11.96 19.03 -7.96
N GLN A 278 -11.44 18.12 -7.14
CA GLN A 278 -10.12 18.28 -6.52
C GLN A 278 -9.04 18.33 -7.60
N PRO A 279 -8.04 19.22 -7.50
CA PRO A 279 -6.88 19.16 -8.37
C PRO A 279 -6.28 17.75 -8.35
N THR A 280 -6.09 17.16 -9.52
CA THR A 280 -5.67 15.76 -9.67
C THR A 280 -4.41 15.64 -10.53
N LEU A 281 -3.40 14.95 -10.01
CA LEU A 281 -2.25 14.50 -10.78
C LEU A 281 -2.53 13.08 -11.28
N VAL A 282 -2.60 12.90 -12.58
CA VAL A 282 -2.70 11.59 -13.24
C VAL A 282 -1.33 11.26 -13.83
N ALA A 283 -0.77 10.11 -13.47
CA ALA A 283 0.52 9.68 -13.99
C ALA A 283 0.50 8.18 -14.34
N ASP A 284 1.22 7.83 -15.42
CA ASP A 284 1.23 6.45 -15.93
C ASP A 284 2.51 6.13 -16.69
N GLY A 285 2.80 4.85 -16.87
CA GLY A 285 3.81 4.37 -17.82
C GLY A 285 3.25 4.27 -19.23
N GLU A 286 4.04 4.72 -20.21
CA GLU A 286 3.66 4.68 -21.64
C GLU A 286 3.22 3.27 -22.10
N SER A 287 3.82 2.24 -21.54
CA SER A 287 3.64 0.84 -21.91
C SER A 287 2.98 0.01 -20.81
N ASP A 288 2.09 0.62 -20.01
CA ASP A 288 1.33 -0.11 -18.98
C ASP A 288 0.41 -1.15 -19.66
N ILE A 289 0.65 -2.42 -19.33
CA ILE A 289 -0.10 -3.57 -19.84
C ILE A 289 -1.29 -3.97 -18.96
N LEU A 290 -1.33 -3.52 -17.69
CA LEU A 290 -2.41 -3.81 -16.76
C LEU A 290 -3.52 -2.76 -16.83
N MET A 291 -3.14 -1.49 -16.84
CA MET A 291 -4.03 -0.32 -16.88
C MET A 291 -3.60 0.59 -18.04
N PRO A 292 -3.89 0.21 -19.29
CA PRO A 292 -3.33 0.91 -20.47
C PRO A 292 -3.45 2.43 -20.37
N ALA A 293 -2.37 3.17 -20.68
CA ALA A 293 -2.23 4.62 -20.50
C ALA A 293 -3.35 5.45 -21.16
N LYS A 294 -4.08 4.89 -22.14
CA LYS A 294 -5.30 5.51 -22.70
C LYS A 294 -6.37 5.79 -21.63
N ASN A 295 -6.40 5.03 -20.53
CA ASN A 295 -7.30 5.28 -19.41
C ASN A 295 -6.86 6.49 -18.57
N SER A 296 -5.56 6.71 -18.45
CA SER A 296 -4.99 7.93 -17.87
C SER A 296 -5.33 9.17 -18.72
N HIS A 297 -5.35 9.06 -20.04
CA HIS A 297 -5.86 10.10 -20.95
C HIS A 297 -7.37 10.34 -20.76
N LEU A 298 -8.18 9.29 -20.56
CA LEU A 298 -9.61 9.45 -20.25
C LEU A 298 -9.80 10.17 -18.93
N LEU A 299 -9.07 9.79 -17.86
CA LEU A 299 -9.09 10.50 -16.58
C LEU A 299 -8.79 12.00 -16.80
N ALA A 300 -7.70 12.33 -17.46
CA ALA A 300 -7.32 13.73 -17.71
C ALA A 300 -8.35 14.50 -18.56
N THR A 301 -9.07 13.81 -19.46
CA THR A 301 -10.10 14.44 -20.29
C THR A 301 -11.39 14.75 -19.54
N TYR A 302 -11.78 13.88 -18.60
CA TYR A 302 -13.07 13.99 -17.92
C TYR A 302 -13.00 14.66 -16.54
N LEU A 303 -11.84 14.71 -15.90
CA LEU A 303 -11.62 15.42 -14.65
C LEU A 303 -11.57 16.94 -14.89
N PRO A 304 -12.22 17.77 -14.06
CA PRO A 304 -12.24 19.22 -14.24
C PRO A 304 -10.88 19.91 -14.09
N ASP A 305 -10.03 19.43 -13.19
CA ASP A 305 -8.69 19.99 -12.91
C ASP A 305 -7.67 18.86 -12.83
N ALA A 306 -7.21 18.39 -13.98
CA ALA A 306 -6.24 17.31 -14.09
C ALA A 306 -4.94 17.73 -14.77
N ARG A 307 -3.83 17.19 -14.26
CA ARG A 307 -2.53 17.19 -14.92
C ARG A 307 -2.16 15.77 -15.27
N LEU A 308 -1.77 15.55 -16.52
CA LEU A 308 -1.35 14.24 -17.00
C LEU A 308 0.15 14.22 -17.26
N HIS A 309 0.82 13.17 -16.75
CA HIS A 309 2.20 12.88 -17.08
C HIS A 309 2.36 11.42 -17.47
N ILE A 310 2.77 11.14 -18.69
CA ILE A 310 3.09 9.79 -19.18
C ILE A 310 4.60 9.62 -19.16
N TYR A 311 5.08 8.62 -18.41
CA TYR A 311 6.49 8.30 -18.26
C TYR A 311 6.95 7.38 -19.40
N PRO A 312 7.97 7.79 -20.19
CA PRO A 312 8.46 6.99 -21.31
C PRO A 312 9.18 5.74 -20.79
N ASP A 313 9.29 4.73 -21.65
CA ASP A 313 10.01 3.47 -21.38
C ASP A 313 9.61 2.79 -20.06
N ALA A 314 8.35 2.93 -19.64
CA ALA A 314 7.86 2.42 -18.38
C ALA A 314 6.53 1.67 -18.55
N GLY A 315 6.33 0.66 -17.71
CA GLY A 315 5.08 -0.09 -17.55
C GLY A 315 4.29 0.36 -16.32
N HIS A 316 3.48 -0.54 -15.79
CA HIS A 316 2.63 -0.32 -14.62
C HIS A 316 3.41 0.18 -13.39
N GLY A 317 4.65 -0.29 -13.19
CA GLY A 317 5.55 0.11 -12.11
C GLY A 317 6.35 1.39 -12.40
N PHE A 318 5.89 2.30 -13.28
CA PHE A 318 6.60 3.54 -13.61
C PHE A 318 7.02 4.34 -12.37
N LEU A 319 6.16 4.34 -11.34
CA LEU A 319 6.39 5.06 -10.07
C LEU A 319 7.57 4.47 -9.27
N TYR A 320 7.92 3.24 -9.50
CA TYR A 320 9.07 2.54 -8.91
C TYR A 320 10.34 2.72 -9.77
N GLN A 321 10.18 2.69 -11.09
CA GLN A 321 11.26 2.97 -12.04
C GLN A 321 11.75 4.43 -11.91
N TYR A 322 10.84 5.36 -11.74
CA TYR A 322 11.10 6.78 -11.61
C TYR A 322 10.90 7.32 -10.19
N ALA A 323 11.19 6.52 -9.15
CA ALA A 323 10.82 6.77 -7.75
C ALA A 323 11.12 8.19 -7.27
N VAL A 324 12.35 8.69 -7.46
CA VAL A 324 12.74 10.04 -7.03
C VAL A 324 12.07 11.11 -7.89
N LYS A 325 12.05 10.93 -9.22
CA LYS A 325 11.46 11.91 -10.14
C LYS A 325 9.96 12.07 -9.88
N PHE A 326 9.23 10.96 -9.79
CA PHE A 326 7.79 10.97 -9.53
C PHE A 326 7.47 11.44 -8.09
N GLY A 327 8.21 10.99 -7.08
CA GLY A 327 8.04 11.46 -5.71
C GLY A 327 8.25 12.98 -5.58
N THR A 328 9.23 13.55 -6.29
CA THR A 328 9.46 15.00 -6.36
C THR A 328 8.32 15.72 -7.08
N GLU A 329 7.79 15.15 -8.16
CA GLU A 329 6.62 15.69 -8.88
C GLU A 329 5.38 15.69 -8.00
N VAL A 330 5.12 14.61 -7.26
CA VAL A 330 4.03 14.52 -6.28
C VAL A 330 4.16 15.62 -5.24
N ASN A 331 5.33 15.79 -4.63
CA ASN A 331 5.58 16.86 -3.67
C ASN A 331 5.30 18.24 -4.29
N THR A 332 5.84 18.52 -5.47
CA THR A 332 5.63 19.79 -6.19
C THR A 332 4.15 20.04 -6.51
N PHE A 333 3.40 19.01 -6.88
CA PHE A 333 1.97 19.11 -7.15
C PHE A 333 1.17 19.39 -5.88
N LEU A 334 1.50 18.73 -4.78
CA LEU A 334 0.78 18.85 -3.51
C LEU A 334 1.11 20.17 -2.75
N ASP A 335 2.23 20.83 -3.07
CA ASP A 335 2.64 22.12 -2.46
C ASP A 335 1.96 23.35 -3.09
N ARG A 336 1.22 23.19 -4.18
CA ARG A 336 0.46 24.27 -4.85
C ARG A 336 -0.87 24.44 -4.18
#